data_358455adfc6fea051fb9f2218df14d3c
#
_entry.id   358455adfc6fea051fb9f2218df14d3c
#
_cell.length_a   1.000
_cell.length_b   1.000
_cell.length_c   1.000
_cell.angle_alpha   90.00
_cell.angle_beta   90.00
_cell.angle_gamma   90.00
#
_symmetry.space_group_name_H-M   'P 1'
#
loop_
_entity.id
_entity.type
_entity.pdbx_description
1 polymer ?
#
loop_
_entity_poly.entity_id
_entity_poly.type
_entity_poly.pdbx_seq_one_letter_code
_entity_poly.pdbx_strand_id
1 'polypeptide(L)'
;MTLRNPESGVMKVGVTMLLDTGADVTLLPQGIAEELGLSYSARNYELIGFENNSSLVHAVRAEMVFLGLTFRGQFLLIEQDWGIVGRNILNLLSINFDGPKLSWEKS
;
A
#
# COMPACT_ATOMS: atom_id res chain seq x y z
N MET A 1 8.35 -5.49 2.69
CA MET A 1 8.11 -4.57 1.56
C MET A 1 8.84 -3.26 1.81
N THR A 2 9.31 -2.60 0.79
CA THR A 2 10.05 -1.35 0.91
C THR A 2 9.20 -0.20 0.37
N LEU A 3 9.16 0.89 1.13
CA LEU A 3 8.54 2.15 0.70
C LEU A 3 9.62 3.20 0.54
N ARG A 4 9.48 4.04 -0.49
CA ARG A 4 10.48 5.06 -0.81
C ARG A 4 9.80 6.38 -1.13
N ASN A 5 10.39 7.47 -0.62
CA ASN A 5 9.99 8.81 -1.03
C ASN A 5 10.62 9.10 -2.39
N PRO A 6 9.82 9.31 -3.45
CA PRO A 6 10.36 9.53 -4.79
C PRO A 6 11.11 10.86 -4.95
N GLU A 7 10.88 11.81 -4.06
CA GLU A 7 11.53 13.12 -4.12
C GLU A 7 12.88 13.13 -3.42
N SER A 8 12.95 12.56 -2.21
CA SER A 8 14.18 12.57 -1.39
C SER A 8 15.04 11.33 -1.57
N GLY A 9 14.46 10.23 -2.02
CA GLY A 9 15.14 8.95 -2.10
C GLY A 9 15.21 8.20 -0.79
N VAL A 10 14.71 8.77 0.30
CA VAL A 10 14.69 8.10 1.61
C VAL A 10 13.75 6.90 1.53
N MET A 11 14.16 5.77 2.09
CA MET A 11 13.38 4.54 2.04
C MET A 11 13.26 3.90 3.42
N LYS A 12 12.22 3.09 3.58
CA LYS A 12 11.98 2.26 4.75
C LYS A 12 11.81 0.83 4.28
N VAL A 13 12.68 -0.06 4.77
CA VAL A 13 12.59 -1.50 4.47
C VAL A 13 11.81 -2.22 5.56
N GLY A 14 11.28 -3.38 5.23
CA GLY A 14 10.60 -4.23 6.20
C GLY A 14 9.25 -3.70 6.65
N VAL A 15 8.60 -2.88 5.83
CA VAL A 15 7.25 -2.39 6.14
C VAL A 15 6.26 -3.56 6.05
N THR A 16 5.48 -3.76 7.10
CA THR A 16 4.49 -4.84 7.14
C THR A 16 3.28 -4.47 6.29
N MET A 17 2.98 -5.31 5.31
CA MET A 17 1.84 -5.14 4.43
C MET A 17 1.09 -6.46 4.34
N LEU A 18 -0.23 -6.42 4.47
CA LEU A 18 -1.09 -7.59 4.28
C LEU A 18 -1.55 -7.64 2.82
N LEU A 19 -1.51 -8.82 2.24
CA LEU A 19 -2.08 -9.04 0.91
C LEU A 19 -3.57 -9.32 1.08
N ASP A 20 -4.40 -8.46 0.52
CA ASP A 20 -5.85 -8.53 0.70
C ASP A 20 -6.57 -8.44 -0.63
N THR A 21 -7.00 -9.59 -1.15
CA THR A 21 -7.74 -9.66 -2.41
C THR A 21 -9.16 -9.11 -2.28
N GLY A 22 -9.64 -8.86 -1.06
CA GLY A 22 -10.92 -8.20 -0.83
C GLY A 22 -10.84 -6.68 -0.87
N ALA A 23 -9.62 -6.11 -0.80
CA ALA A 23 -9.44 -4.67 -0.84
C ALA A 23 -9.23 -4.20 -2.28
N ASP A 24 -9.93 -3.15 -2.69
CA ASP A 24 -9.80 -2.60 -4.04
C ASP A 24 -8.53 -1.76 -4.20
N VAL A 25 -8.08 -1.13 -3.14
CA VAL A 25 -6.96 -0.19 -3.16
C VAL A 25 -5.90 -0.58 -2.14
N THR A 26 -4.69 -0.09 -2.38
CA THR A 26 -3.55 -0.28 -1.50
C THR A 26 -3.49 0.87 -0.51
N LEU A 27 -3.29 0.54 0.77
CA LEU A 27 -3.22 1.48 1.87
C LEU A 27 -1.85 1.39 2.53
N LEU A 28 -1.20 2.52 2.72
CA LEU A 28 0.10 2.59 3.40
C LEU A 28 -0.07 2.99 4.86
N PRO A 29 0.78 2.49 5.78
CA PRO A 29 0.73 2.93 7.18
C PRO A 29 1.04 4.42 7.29
N GLN A 30 0.16 5.17 7.95
CA GLN A 30 0.32 6.62 8.07
C GLN A 30 1.62 7.01 8.77
N GLY A 31 1.99 6.30 9.83
CA GLY A 31 3.23 6.58 10.55
C GLY A 31 4.48 6.46 9.68
N ILE A 32 4.50 5.50 8.76
CA ILE A 32 5.61 5.33 7.82
C ILE A 32 5.62 6.47 6.80
N ALA A 33 4.44 6.89 6.33
CA ALA A 33 4.35 8.01 5.41
C ALA A 33 4.90 9.30 6.04
N GLU A 34 4.61 9.53 7.31
CA GLU A 34 5.14 10.67 8.07
C GLU A 34 6.66 10.54 8.25
N GLU A 35 7.14 9.37 8.63
CA GLU A 35 8.57 9.10 8.81
C GLU A 35 9.36 9.34 7.52
N LEU A 36 8.80 9.00 6.38
CA LEU A 36 9.43 9.21 5.08
C LEU A 36 9.21 10.61 4.51
N GLY A 37 8.39 11.43 5.14
CA GLY A 37 8.07 12.77 4.65
C GLY A 37 7.39 12.79 3.30
N LEU A 38 6.50 11.82 3.04
CA LEU A 38 5.81 11.72 1.76
C LEU A 38 4.92 12.93 1.50
N SER A 39 4.90 13.39 0.25
CA SER A 39 4.08 14.52 -0.15
C SER A 39 2.62 14.12 -0.28
N TYR A 40 1.74 14.90 0.36
CA TYR A 40 0.30 14.69 0.26
C TYR A 40 -0.23 15.19 -1.08
N SER A 41 -1.20 14.44 -1.61
CA SER A 41 -1.96 14.89 -2.77
C SER A 41 -2.88 16.05 -2.35
N ALA A 42 -3.20 16.93 -3.30
CA ALA A 42 -4.17 18.00 -3.09
C ALA A 42 -5.60 17.47 -2.92
N ARG A 43 -5.86 16.22 -3.27
CA ARG A 43 -7.19 15.61 -3.17
C ARG A 43 -7.29 14.72 -1.95
N ASN A 44 -8.45 14.78 -1.31
CA ASN A 44 -8.85 13.79 -0.32
C ASN A 44 -9.76 12.77 -1.00
N TYR A 45 -9.71 11.55 -0.53
CA TYR A 45 -10.53 10.46 -1.03
C TYR A 45 -11.46 9.97 0.06
N GLU A 46 -12.66 9.55 -0.32
CA GLU A 46 -13.61 8.95 0.59
C GLU A 46 -13.46 7.43 0.54
N LEU A 47 -13.23 6.84 1.69
CA LEU A 47 -13.12 5.40 1.84
C LEU A 47 -14.40 4.90 2.52
N ILE A 48 -15.14 4.02 1.85
CA ILE A 48 -16.38 3.45 2.38
C ILE A 48 -16.06 2.09 2.97
N GLY A 49 -16.30 1.95 4.27
CA GLY A 49 -16.08 0.70 4.99
C GLY A 49 -17.38 -0.03 5.28
N PHE A 50 -17.32 -0.98 6.21
CA PHE A 50 -18.51 -1.71 6.67
C PHE A 50 -19.52 -0.75 7.29
N GLU A 51 -20.81 -1.14 7.25
CA GLU A 51 -21.92 -0.37 7.82
C GLU A 51 -22.12 1.00 7.18
N ASN A 52 -21.65 1.16 5.94
CA ASN A 52 -21.76 2.41 5.18
C ASN A 52 -21.04 3.59 5.84
N ASN A 53 -20.12 3.33 6.76
CA ASN A 53 -19.28 4.37 7.31
C ASN A 53 -18.29 4.83 6.25
N SER A 54 -18.15 6.13 6.11
CA SER A 54 -17.15 6.70 5.23
C SER A 54 -16.17 7.54 6.03
N SER A 55 -14.93 7.57 5.57
CA SER A 55 -13.90 8.42 6.15
C SER A 55 -13.11 9.08 5.03
N LEU A 56 -12.68 10.32 5.26
CA LEU A 56 -11.78 10.99 4.34
C LEU A 56 -10.37 10.52 4.62
N VAL A 57 -9.68 10.09 3.58
CA VAL A 57 -8.29 9.65 3.67
C VAL A 57 -7.43 10.49 2.73
N HIS A 58 -6.19 10.68 3.13
CA HIS A 58 -5.23 11.42 2.32
C HIS A 58 -4.49 10.46 1.40
N ALA A 59 -4.17 10.94 0.20
CA ALA A 59 -3.28 10.24 -0.71
C ALA A 59 -1.88 10.84 -0.63
N VAL A 60 -0.87 9.99 -0.77
CA VAL A 60 0.53 10.39 -0.80
C VAL A 60 1.19 9.83 -2.04
N ARG A 61 2.22 10.52 -2.52
CA ARG A 61 3.05 10.03 -3.60
C ARG A 61 4.18 9.18 -3.00
N ALA A 62 4.30 7.96 -3.48
CA ALA A 62 5.30 7.02 -2.99
C ALA A 62 5.72 6.06 -4.07
N GLU A 63 6.85 5.41 -3.82
CA GLU A 63 7.28 4.23 -4.57
C GLU A 63 7.23 3.04 -3.63
N MET A 64 6.61 1.96 -4.07
CA MET A 64 6.53 0.71 -3.34
C MET A 64 7.29 -0.36 -4.09
N VAL A 65 8.27 -0.98 -3.42
CA VAL A 65 9.03 -2.07 -4.01
C VAL A 65 8.52 -3.39 -3.43
N PHE A 66 8.03 -4.23 -4.32
CA PHE A 66 7.39 -5.48 -3.97
C PHE A 66 7.73 -6.53 -5.03
N LEU A 67 8.31 -7.65 -4.60
CA LEU A 67 8.73 -8.74 -5.49
C LEU A 67 9.68 -8.30 -6.61
N GLY A 68 10.57 -7.38 -6.31
CA GLY A 68 11.52 -6.86 -7.29
C GLY A 68 10.91 -5.87 -8.28
N LEU A 69 9.65 -5.51 -8.12
CA LEU A 69 8.96 -4.54 -8.94
C LEU A 69 8.74 -3.24 -8.17
N THR A 70 8.82 -2.12 -8.86
CA THR A 70 8.57 -0.81 -8.29
C THR A 70 7.26 -0.27 -8.80
N PHE A 71 6.35 0.08 -7.88
CA PHE A 71 5.08 0.69 -8.19
C PHE A 71 5.14 2.16 -7.76
N ARG A 72 4.98 3.07 -8.70
CA ARG A 72 4.99 4.51 -8.45
C ARG A 72 3.59 5.05 -8.60
N GLY A 73 3.21 5.94 -7.71
CA GLY A 73 1.93 6.60 -7.83
C GLY A 73 1.45 7.16 -6.52
N GLN A 74 0.14 7.28 -6.42
CA GLN A 74 -0.52 7.76 -5.24
C GLN A 74 -1.12 6.57 -4.48
N PHE A 75 -0.92 6.60 -3.16
CA PHE A 75 -1.44 5.58 -2.26
C PHE A 75 -2.22 6.25 -1.16
N LEU A 76 -3.28 5.59 -0.72
CA LEU A 76 -4.06 6.08 0.43
C LEU A 76 -3.38 5.65 1.73
N LEU A 77 -3.71 6.34 2.82
CA LEU A 77 -3.12 6.07 4.13
C LEU A 77 -4.14 5.39 5.05
N ILE A 78 -3.63 4.56 5.94
CA ILE A 78 -4.42 3.93 6.99
C ILE A 78 -3.75 4.21 8.34
N GLU A 79 -4.53 4.52 9.37
CA GLU A 79 -4.05 4.79 10.72
C GLU A 79 -3.78 3.49 11.47
N GLN A 80 -2.81 2.72 11.00
CA GLN A 80 -2.37 1.47 11.61
C GLN A 80 -0.88 1.28 11.36
N ASP A 81 -0.27 0.35 12.09
CA ASP A 81 1.15 0.06 11.96
C ASP A 81 1.50 -0.80 10.75
N TRP A 82 0.49 -1.26 10.04
CA TRP A 82 0.64 -2.09 8.84
C TRP A 82 -0.23 -1.54 7.73
N GLY A 83 0.13 -1.88 6.50
CA GLY A 83 -0.63 -1.48 5.34
C GLY A 83 -1.32 -2.67 4.66
N ILE A 84 -2.00 -2.38 3.57
CA ILE A 84 -2.76 -3.37 2.79
C ILE A 84 -2.35 -3.25 1.33
N VAL A 85 -1.98 -4.36 0.71
CA VAL A 85 -1.80 -4.44 -0.75
C VAL A 85 -3.12 -4.93 -1.32
N GLY A 86 -3.82 -4.05 -2.01
CA GLY A 86 -5.11 -4.34 -2.59
C GLY A 86 -5.04 -4.80 -4.04
N ARG A 87 -6.21 -5.04 -4.63
CA ARG A 87 -6.31 -5.58 -6.00
C ARG A 87 -5.70 -4.68 -7.05
N ASN A 88 -5.65 -3.37 -6.82
CA ASN A 88 -5.04 -2.44 -7.77
C ASN A 88 -3.56 -2.78 -8.06
N ILE A 89 -2.87 -3.37 -7.07
CA ILE A 89 -1.50 -3.87 -7.24
C ILE A 89 -1.49 -5.36 -7.57
N LEU A 90 -2.27 -6.15 -6.82
CA LEU A 90 -2.27 -7.60 -6.97
C LEU A 90 -2.68 -8.04 -8.39
N ASN A 91 -3.60 -7.30 -9.03
CA ASN A 91 -4.02 -7.59 -10.39
C ASN A 91 -2.94 -7.30 -11.45
N LEU A 92 -1.92 -6.53 -11.10
CA LEU A 92 -0.78 -6.28 -11.99
C LEU A 92 0.29 -7.37 -11.91
N LEU A 93 0.12 -8.30 -10.98
CA LEU A 93 1.07 -9.37 -10.72
C LEU A 93 0.45 -10.71 -11.08
N SER A 94 1.27 -11.61 -11.63
CA SER A 94 0.91 -13.03 -11.67
C SER A 94 1.39 -13.63 -10.36
N ILE A 95 0.46 -13.97 -9.46
CA ILE A 95 0.76 -14.53 -8.15
C ILE A 95 0.08 -15.86 -8.00
N ASN A 96 0.85 -16.88 -7.62
CA ASN A 96 0.33 -18.19 -7.25
C ASN A 96 0.28 -18.30 -5.74
N PHE A 97 -0.87 -18.65 -5.21
CA PHE A 97 -1.02 -18.94 -3.79
C PHE A 97 -0.86 -20.43 -3.57
N ASP A 98 0.16 -20.80 -2.79
CA ASP A 98 0.39 -22.18 -2.38
C ASP A 98 -0.35 -22.41 -1.07
N GLY A 99 -1.60 -22.86 -1.16
CA GLY A 99 -2.51 -22.98 -0.04
C GLY A 99 -1.97 -23.77 1.16
N PRO A 100 -1.41 -24.97 0.97
CA PRO A 100 -0.90 -25.74 2.12
C PRO A 100 0.24 -25.07 2.85
N LYS A 101 1.03 -24.28 2.17
CA LYS A 101 2.17 -23.56 2.77
C LYS A 101 1.81 -22.17 3.26
N LEU A 102 0.60 -21.72 2.98
CA LEU A 102 0.18 -20.34 3.25
C LEU A 102 1.16 -19.32 2.69
N SER A 103 1.74 -19.64 1.56
CA SER A 103 2.73 -18.80 0.88
C SER A 103 2.26 -18.47 -0.53
N TRP A 104 2.98 -17.58 -1.16
CA TRP A 104 2.71 -17.21 -2.54
C TRP A 104 4.04 -16.90 -3.23
N GLU A 105 4.03 -16.97 -4.56
CA GLU A 105 5.20 -16.63 -5.35
C GLU A 105 4.78 -15.90 -6.62
N LYS A 106 5.70 -15.10 -7.14
CA LYS A 106 5.50 -14.43 -8.41
C LYS A 106 5.66 -15.42 -9.54
N SER A 107 4.68 -15.48 -10.42
CA SER A 107 4.72 -16.35 -11.58
C SER A 107 5.23 -15.61 -12.83
#